data_bcc5ab83a3c63f910780e7bfe4783bc4
#
_entry.id   bcc5ab83a3c63f910780e7bfe4783bc4
#
_cell.length_a   1.000
_cell.length_b   1.000
_cell.length_c   1.000
_cell.angle_alpha   90.00
_cell.angle_beta   90.00
_cell.angle_gamma   90.00
#
_symmetry.space_group_name_H-M   'P 1'
#
loop_
_entity.id
_entity.type
_entity.pdbx_description
1 polymer ?
#
loop_
_entity_poly.entity_id
_entity_poly.type
_entity_poly.pdbx_seq_one_letter_code
_entity_poly.pdbx_strand_id
1 'polypeptide(L)'
;PLAAIPHDLVAAVDYARRAPFHLDPRSLAYLNGGAADEETLAANSAAFADFQLWPRVLADVRGGSTATALFGTPLAHPLLLAPVAYQGLFHTLGERATALAAGAMHTPFVVSTLATTRLDELASQAAAPLWFQLYWQGSREAALTLVRRAEAAGYGAIVLTVDAPLAGIRNREQRAGF
;
A
#
# COMPACT_ATOMS: atom_id res chain seq x y z
N PRO A 1 9.02 18.44 0.59
CA PRO A 1 7.89 18.25 1.51
C PRO A 1 7.19 19.60 1.67
N LEU A 2 5.86 19.59 1.62
CA LEU A 2 5.08 20.78 1.96
C LEU A 2 5.33 21.12 3.42
N ALA A 3 5.60 22.38 3.73
CA ALA A 3 5.79 22.84 5.10
C ALA A 3 4.49 22.73 5.92
N ALA A 4 3.33 22.71 5.24
CA ALA A 4 2.01 22.45 5.80
C ALA A 4 1.13 21.77 4.74
N ILE A 5 0.20 20.96 5.19
CA ILE A 5 -0.82 20.38 4.31
C ILE A 5 -1.77 21.50 3.89
N PRO A 6 -1.99 21.75 2.58
CA PRO A 6 -2.96 22.73 2.13
C PRO A 6 -4.36 22.46 2.70
N HIS A 7 -5.07 23.51 3.06
CA HIS A 7 -6.37 23.43 3.74
C HIS A 7 -7.47 22.75 2.90
N ASP A 8 -7.28 22.66 1.60
CA ASP A 8 -8.18 21.99 0.65
C ASP A 8 -7.87 20.50 0.41
N LEU A 9 -6.83 19.96 1.06
CA LEU A 9 -6.53 18.52 1.08
C LEU A 9 -7.14 17.88 2.34
N VAL A 10 -8.42 17.59 2.31
CA VAL A 10 -9.20 17.11 3.45
C VAL A 10 -9.33 15.59 3.47
N ALA A 11 -9.36 14.96 2.28
CA ALA A 11 -9.56 13.53 2.12
C ALA A 11 -8.54 12.92 1.14
N ALA A 12 -8.35 11.59 1.19
CA ALA A 12 -7.43 10.89 0.31
C ALA A 12 -7.71 11.15 -1.19
N VAL A 13 -8.99 11.29 -1.57
CA VAL A 13 -9.39 11.61 -2.95
C VAL A 13 -8.86 12.96 -3.43
N ASP A 14 -8.60 13.91 -2.54
CA ASP A 14 -8.07 15.22 -2.93
C ASP A 14 -6.61 15.11 -3.38
N TYR A 15 -5.85 14.22 -2.78
CA TYR A 15 -4.50 13.89 -3.25
C TYR A 15 -4.53 13.25 -4.63
N ALA A 16 -5.47 12.32 -4.88
CA ALA A 16 -5.64 11.72 -6.20
C ALA A 16 -5.98 12.78 -7.28
N ARG A 17 -6.82 13.77 -6.96
CA ARG A 17 -7.15 14.90 -7.85
C ARG A 17 -5.94 15.80 -8.13
N ARG A 18 -5.01 15.92 -7.20
CA ARG A 18 -3.79 16.72 -7.38
C ARG A 18 -2.65 15.96 -8.05
N ALA A 19 -2.64 14.64 -8.00
CA ALA A 19 -1.58 13.81 -8.56
C ALA A 19 -1.19 14.17 -10.01
N PRO A 20 -2.13 14.50 -10.94
CA PRO A 20 -1.81 14.88 -12.31
C PRO A 20 -0.93 16.14 -12.46
N PHE A 21 -0.87 16.99 -11.45
CA PHE A 21 -0.04 18.20 -11.45
C PHE A 21 1.38 17.97 -10.92
N HIS A 22 1.65 16.76 -10.40
CA HIS A 22 2.93 16.42 -9.74
C HIS A 22 3.62 15.21 -10.35
N LEU A 23 2.87 14.33 -11.02
CA LEU A 23 3.39 13.11 -11.62
C LEU A 23 3.50 13.26 -13.14
N ASP A 24 4.51 12.63 -13.74
CA ASP A 24 4.55 12.50 -15.18
C ASP A 24 3.41 11.60 -15.68
N PRO A 25 2.98 11.77 -16.96
CA PRO A 25 1.82 11.05 -17.50
C PRO A 25 1.96 9.52 -17.47
N ARG A 26 3.16 8.97 -17.59
CA ARG A 26 3.41 7.53 -17.59
C ARG A 26 3.22 6.97 -16.18
N SER A 27 3.89 7.55 -15.20
CA SER A 27 3.75 7.18 -13.79
C SER A 27 2.31 7.33 -13.30
N LEU A 28 1.60 8.37 -13.75
CA LEU A 28 0.19 8.57 -13.44
C LEU A 28 -0.70 7.48 -14.09
N ALA A 29 -0.42 7.08 -15.34
CA ALA A 29 -1.14 6.02 -16.01
C ALA A 29 -0.94 4.67 -15.32
N TYR A 30 0.27 4.38 -14.88
CA TYR A 30 0.57 3.18 -14.07
C TYR A 30 -0.19 3.20 -12.74
N LEU A 31 -0.15 4.30 -12.01
CA LEU A 31 -0.77 4.42 -10.70
C LEU A 31 -2.30 4.28 -10.75
N ASN A 32 -2.94 4.88 -11.75
CA ASN A 32 -4.39 4.94 -11.88
C ASN A 32 -4.98 3.87 -12.81
N GLY A 33 -4.14 3.13 -13.56
CA GLY A 33 -4.58 2.19 -14.57
C GLY A 33 -5.02 0.86 -14.00
N GLY A 34 -6.00 0.26 -14.66
CA GLY A 34 -6.47 -1.11 -14.44
C GLY A 34 -6.21 -2.02 -15.64
N ALA A 35 -6.62 -3.27 -15.56
CA ALA A 35 -6.52 -4.23 -16.66
C ALA A 35 -7.61 -3.97 -17.72
N ALA A 36 -7.26 -4.17 -18.97
CA ALA A 36 -8.12 -4.05 -20.16
C ALA A 36 -8.97 -2.77 -20.16
N ASP A 37 -10.29 -2.88 -20.11
CA ASP A 37 -11.25 -1.77 -20.13
C ASP A 37 -11.58 -1.22 -18.74
N GLU A 38 -10.86 -1.70 -17.71
CA GLU A 38 -10.93 -1.20 -16.33
C GLU A 38 -12.29 -1.41 -15.64
N GLU A 39 -13.10 -2.35 -16.11
CA GLU A 39 -14.40 -2.67 -15.52
C GLU A 39 -14.29 -3.08 -14.05
N THR A 40 -13.34 -3.97 -13.73
CA THR A 40 -13.10 -4.40 -12.35
C THR A 40 -12.56 -3.26 -11.49
N LEU A 41 -11.72 -2.39 -12.04
CA LEU A 41 -11.25 -1.20 -11.33
C LEU A 41 -12.42 -0.29 -10.93
N ALA A 42 -13.36 -0.05 -11.84
CA ALA A 42 -14.57 0.71 -11.55
C ALA A 42 -15.49 -0.01 -10.54
N ALA A 43 -15.68 -1.32 -10.72
CA ALA A 43 -16.50 -2.15 -9.83
C ALA A 43 -15.96 -2.19 -8.39
N ASN A 44 -14.65 -2.25 -8.21
CA ASN A 44 -14.03 -2.23 -6.88
C ASN A 44 -14.42 -0.99 -6.06
N SER A 45 -14.56 0.17 -6.70
CA SER A 45 -15.01 1.39 -6.02
C SER A 45 -16.52 1.41 -5.85
N ALA A 46 -17.29 0.98 -6.86
CA ALA A 46 -18.75 0.99 -6.82
C ALA A 46 -19.32 0.02 -5.78
N ALA A 47 -18.67 -1.12 -5.55
CA ALA A 47 -19.13 -2.16 -4.61
C ALA A 47 -19.29 -1.66 -3.17
N PHE A 48 -18.58 -0.60 -2.76
CA PHE A 48 -18.77 -0.03 -1.42
C PHE A 48 -20.16 0.58 -1.23
N ALA A 49 -20.85 1.00 -2.29
CA ALA A 49 -22.20 1.54 -2.22
C ALA A 49 -23.26 0.47 -1.87
N ASP A 50 -22.94 -0.81 -2.05
CA ASP A 50 -23.83 -1.93 -1.72
C ASP A 50 -23.85 -2.23 -0.21
N PHE A 51 -22.93 -1.64 0.57
CA PHE A 51 -22.84 -1.82 2.01
C PHE A 51 -23.35 -0.60 2.76
N GLN A 52 -24.16 -0.84 3.79
CA GLN A 52 -24.68 0.21 4.66
C GLN A 52 -24.26 -0.04 6.10
N LEU A 53 -23.85 1.02 6.78
CA LEU A 53 -23.61 0.99 8.22
C LEU A 53 -24.95 1.18 8.94
N TRP A 54 -25.35 0.22 9.77
CA TRP A 54 -26.55 0.29 10.57
C TRP A 54 -26.20 0.61 12.04
N PRO A 55 -26.18 1.88 12.44
CA PRO A 55 -25.76 2.26 13.78
C PRO A 55 -26.81 1.84 14.82
N ARG A 56 -26.35 1.48 16.00
CA ARG A 56 -27.22 1.27 17.17
C ARG A 56 -27.27 2.57 17.98
N VAL A 57 -28.40 3.28 17.91
CA VAL A 57 -28.61 4.47 18.71
C VAL A 57 -28.73 4.12 20.20
N LEU A 58 -28.34 5.04 21.07
CA LEU A 58 -28.36 4.86 22.55
C LEU A 58 -27.51 3.70 23.08
N ALA A 59 -26.65 3.12 22.25
CA ALA A 59 -25.67 2.13 22.75
C ALA A 59 -24.60 2.83 23.59
N ASP A 60 -24.23 2.21 24.73
CA ASP A 60 -23.09 2.71 25.49
C ASP A 60 -21.78 2.33 24.77
N VAL A 61 -21.10 3.34 24.25
CA VAL A 61 -19.83 3.21 23.53
C VAL A 61 -18.62 3.67 24.35
N ARG A 62 -18.82 3.98 25.65
CA ARG A 62 -17.71 4.36 26.53
C ARG A 62 -16.73 3.19 26.66
N GLY A 63 -15.45 3.50 26.51
CA GLY A 63 -14.39 2.48 26.52
C GLY A 63 -14.26 1.66 25.23
N GLY A 64 -14.99 2.02 24.19
CA GLY A 64 -14.80 1.43 22.85
C GLY A 64 -13.37 1.64 22.35
N SER A 65 -12.81 0.63 21.67
CA SER A 65 -11.45 0.68 21.12
C SER A 65 -11.44 0.03 19.74
N THR A 66 -10.59 0.55 18.84
CA THR A 66 -10.28 -0.08 17.56
C THR A 66 -9.02 -0.93 17.63
N ALA A 67 -8.35 -0.98 18.79
CA ALA A 67 -7.16 -1.78 18.97
C ALA A 67 -7.44 -3.28 18.75
N THR A 68 -6.51 -3.94 18.08
CA THR A 68 -6.58 -5.38 17.76
C THR A 68 -5.18 -5.97 17.76
N ALA A 69 -5.05 -7.24 17.41
CA ALA A 69 -3.76 -7.88 17.19
C ALA A 69 -3.81 -8.76 15.94
N LEU A 70 -2.72 -8.81 15.19
CA LEU A 70 -2.59 -9.65 14.03
C LEU A 70 -1.21 -10.31 14.02
N PHE A 71 -1.17 -11.64 13.94
CA PHE A 71 0.06 -12.46 14.03
C PHE A 71 0.94 -12.10 15.25
N GLY A 72 0.31 -11.85 16.40
CA GLY A 72 1.01 -11.45 17.62
C GLY A 72 1.48 -9.98 17.67
N THR A 73 1.29 -9.23 16.60
CA THR A 73 1.60 -7.78 16.56
C THR A 73 0.40 -6.99 17.06
N PRO A 74 0.51 -6.23 18.17
CA PRO A 74 -0.56 -5.34 18.61
C PRO A 74 -0.71 -4.16 17.64
N LEU A 75 -1.96 -3.82 17.32
CA LEU A 75 -2.33 -2.75 16.42
C LEU A 75 -3.23 -1.75 17.13
N ALA A 76 -2.95 -0.46 16.98
CA ALA A 76 -3.80 0.61 17.51
C ALA A 76 -5.18 0.67 16.80
N HIS A 77 -5.25 0.18 15.58
CA HIS A 77 -6.44 0.13 14.74
C HIS A 77 -6.28 -0.95 13.65
N PRO A 78 -7.37 -1.46 13.05
CA PRO A 78 -7.33 -2.57 12.09
C PRO A 78 -6.97 -2.10 10.66
N LEU A 79 -6.00 -1.21 10.53
CA LEU A 79 -5.54 -0.68 9.24
C LEU A 79 -4.08 -1.05 9.01
N LEU A 80 -3.76 -1.47 7.78
CA LEU A 80 -2.41 -1.69 7.30
C LEU A 80 -2.22 -0.96 5.98
N LEU A 81 -1.01 -0.47 5.72
CA LEU A 81 -0.67 0.07 4.41
C LEU A 81 -0.37 -1.08 3.45
N ALA A 82 -1.15 -1.14 2.36
CA ALA A 82 -1.01 -2.16 1.33
C ALA A 82 0.31 -2.02 0.55
N PRO A 83 0.83 -3.12 -0.04
CA PRO A 83 2.01 -3.05 -0.87
C PRO A 83 1.70 -2.29 -2.17
N VAL A 84 2.54 -1.30 -2.47
CA VAL A 84 2.53 -0.54 -3.74
C VAL A 84 3.92 -0.61 -4.33
N ALA A 85 4.01 -1.02 -5.59
CA ALA A 85 5.27 -1.11 -6.31
C ALA A 85 5.79 0.28 -6.71
N TYR A 86 7.12 0.39 -6.84
CA TYR A 86 7.80 1.52 -7.48
C TYR A 86 7.44 2.90 -6.91
N GLN A 87 7.35 3.04 -5.60
CA GLN A 87 6.96 4.33 -4.98
C GLN A 87 7.93 5.48 -5.31
N GLY A 88 9.17 5.17 -5.69
CA GLY A 88 10.13 6.15 -6.21
C GLY A 88 9.68 6.85 -7.50
N LEU A 89 8.72 6.28 -8.26
CA LEU A 89 8.10 6.95 -9.42
C LEU A 89 7.16 8.09 -9.00
N PHE A 90 6.65 8.04 -7.79
CA PHE A 90 5.61 8.96 -7.31
C PHE A 90 6.13 9.99 -6.31
N HIS A 91 7.22 9.66 -5.60
CA HIS A 91 7.78 10.54 -4.58
C HIS A 91 9.30 10.30 -4.46
N THR A 92 10.07 11.38 -4.29
CA THR A 92 11.54 11.32 -4.21
C THR A 92 12.07 10.45 -3.07
N LEU A 93 11.33 10.34 -1.97
CA LEU A 93 11.67 9.45 -0.84
C LEU A 93 11.12 8.03 -1.01
N GLY A 94 10.26 7.79 -2.01
CA GLY A 94 9.65 6.48 -2.25
C GLY A 94 9.07 5.85 -0.98
N GLU A 95 9.36 4.56 -0.76
CA GLU A 95 8.87 3.78 0.39
C GLU A 95 9.34 4.33 1.74
N ARG A 96 10.41 5.11 1.80
CA ARG A 96 10.86 5.76 3.04
C ARG A 96 9.82 6.75 3.56
N ALA A 97 9.19 7.55 2.66
CA ALA A 97 8.12 8.46 3.06
C ALA A 97 6.94 7.70 3.66
N THR A 98 6.54 6.58 3.03
CA THR A 98 5.47 5.71 3.51
C THR A 98 5.82 5.08 4.87
N ALA A 99 7.05 4.60 5.03
CA ALA A 99 7.51 4.01 6.30
C ALA A 99 7.55 5.03 7.44
N LEU A 100 7.94 6.27 7.17
CA LEU A 100 7.89 7.37 8.14
C LEU A 100 6.45 7.69 8.57
N ALA A 101 5.54 7.79 7.62
CA ALA A 101 4.12 8.02 7.89
C ALA A 101 3.50 6.85 8.67
N ALA A 102 3.82 5.62 8.28
CA ALA A 102 3.40 4.40 8.98
C ALA A 102 3.84 4.40 10.45
N GLY A 103 5.10 4.77 10.71
CA GLY A 103 5.65 4.89 12.05
C GLY A 103 4.91 5.94 12.89
N ALA A 104 4.68 7.12 12.32
CA ALA A 104 3.97 8.21 12.99
C ALA A 104 2.51 7.86 13.35
N MET A 105 1.89 6.97 12.56
CA MET A 105 0.50 6.52 12.75
C MET A 105 0.40 5.16 13.45
N HIS A 106 1.50 4.57 13.88
CA HIS A 106 1.55 3.23 14.48
C HIS A 106 0.85 2.16 13.63
N THR A 107 1.05 2.23 12.31
CA THR A 107 0.39 1.39 11.31
C THR A 107 1.43 0.46 10.67
N PRO A 108 1.20 -0.85 10.59
CA PRO A 108 2.08 -1.73 9.82
C PRO A 108 2.11 -1.37 8.34
N PHE A 109 3.28 -1.49 7.72
CA PHE A 109 3.47 -1.28 6.30
C PHE A 109 3.90 -2.58 5.61
N VAL A 110 3.12 -3.00 4.61
CA VAL A 110 3.45 -4.14 3.76
C VAL A 110 4.30 -3.65 2.59
N VAL A 111 5.57 -4.03 2.59
CA VAL A 111 6.54 -3.61 1.56
C VAL A 111 6.46 -4.54 0.36
N SER A 112 6.33 -3.96 -0.84
CA SER A 112 6.25 -4.73 -2.09
C SER A 112 7.58 -5.41 -2.45
N THR A 113 7.51 -6.58 -3.08
CA THR A 113 8.67 -7.20 -3.78
C THR A 113 9.28 -6.23 -4.80
N LEU A 114 8.45 -5.38 -5.41
CA LEU A 114 8.84 -4.40 -6.43
C LEU A 114 9.07 -2.99 -5.83
N ALA A 115 9.45 -2.92 -4.56
CA ALA A 115 9.80 -1.64 -3.95
C ALA A 115 11.07 -1.06 -4.58
N THR A 116 11.12 0.25 -4.71
CA THR A 116 12.30 0.99 -5.21
C THR A 116 13.41 1.00 -4.17
N THR A 117 13.05 1.07 -2.89
CA THR A 117 13.99 1.03 -1.77
C THR A 117 14.28 -0.42 -1.38
N ARG A 118 15.55 -0.75 -1.15
CA ARG A 118 15.94 -2.11 -0.72
C ARG A 118 15.30 -2.44 0.63
N LEU A 119 14.86 -3.69 0.78
CA LEU A 119 14.13 -4.13 1.98
C LEU A 119 14.96 -4.01 3.28
N ASP A 120 16.24 -4.32 3.21
CA ASP A 120 17.19 -4.24 4.32
C ASP A 120 17.46 -2.77 4.74
N GLU A 121 17.58 -1.89 3.76
CA GLU A 121 17.74 -0.45 3.99
C GLU A 121 16.46 0.16 4.61
N LEU A 122 15.30 -0.18 4.08
CA LEU A 122 14.03 0.32 4.60
C LEU A 122 13.80 -0.14 6.04
N ALA A 123 14.11 -1.39 6.36
CA ALA A 123 13.97 -1.94 7.70
C ALA A 123 14.85 -1.22 8.73
N SER A 124 16.06 -0.80 8.34
CA SER A 124 16.96 -0.07 9.23
C SER A 124 16.47 1.33 9.61
N GLN A 125 15.52 1.89 8.86
CA GLN A 125 15.01 3.25 9.01
C GLN A 125 13.55 3.32 9.48
N ALA A 126 12.82 2.21 9.41
CA ALA A 126 11.40 2.17 9.73
C ALA A 126 11.17 2.08 11.25
N ALA A 127 10.27 2.91 11.76
CA ALA A 127 9.75 2.82 13.14
C ALA A 127 8.45 2.00 13.22
N ALA A 128 7.80 1.71 12.09
CA ALA A 128 6.61 0.88 12.00
C ALA A 128 6.97 -0.60 11.88
N PRO A 129 6.09 -1.52 12.31
CA PRO A 129 6.20 -2.93 11.94
C PRO A 129 6.15 -3.08 10.42
N LEU A 130 7.12 -3.79 9.84
CA LEU A 130 7.17 -4.07 8.42
C LEU A 130 6.76 -5.51 8.14
N TRP A 131 5.96 -5.71 7.09
CA TRP A 131 5.65 -7.00 6.50
C TRP A 131 6.14 -6.99 5.05
N PHE A 132 6.49 -8.16 4.50
CA PHE A 132 7.04 -8.26 3.15
C PHE A 132 6.06 -8.97 2.22
N GLN A 133 5.61 -8.30 1.16
CA GLN A 133 4.80 -8.92 0.11
C GLN A 133 5.73 -9.63 -0.88
N LEU A 134 5.45 -10.90 -1.14
CA LEU A 134 6.21 -11.78 -2.01
C LEU A 134 5.39 -12.19 -3.23
N TYR A 135 5.94 -11.91 -4.41
CA TYR A 135 5.56 -12.59 -5.64
C TYR A 135 6.37 -13.86 -5.85
N TRP A 136 5.82 -14.84 -6.53
CA TRP A 136 6.57 -16.00 -6.98
C TRP A 136 7.72 -15.57 -7.91
N GLN A 137 8.94 -16.05 -7.62
CA GLN A 137 10.17 -15.63 -8.28
C GLN A 137 10.64 -16.63 -9.37
N GLY A 138 9.75 -17.45 -9.91
CA GLY A 138 10.10 -18.47 -10.90
C GLY A 138 10.76 -19.72 -10.33
N SER A 139 11.39 -19.65 -9.17
CA SER A 139 11.93 -20.81 -8.46
C SER A 139 11.74 -20.72 -6.95
N ARG A 140 11.67 -21.88 -6.29
CA ARG A 140 11.59 -21.97 -4.83
C ARG A 140 12.81 -21.34 -4.16
N GLU A 141 13.99 -21.55 -4.72
CA GLU A 141 15.25 -21.05 -4.18
C GLU A 141 15.28 -19.51 -4.18
N ALA A 142 14.90 -18.87 -5.29
CA ALA A 142 14.83 -17.43 -5.40
C ALA A 142 13.80 -16.85 -4.42
N ALA A 143 12.61 -17.46 -4.31
CA ALA A 143 11.59 -17.05 -3.35
C ALA A 143 12.09 -17.15 -1.91
N LEU A 144 12.72 -18.28 -1.52
CA LEU A 144 13.27 -18.47 -0.19
C LEU A 144 14.41 -17.51 0.12
N THR A 145 15.20 -17.12 -0.88
CA THR A 145 16.25 -16.10 -0.70
C THR A 145 15.66 -14.77 -0.26
N LEU A 146 14.57 -14.33 -0.88
CA LEU A 146 13.88 -13.10 -0.47
C LEU A 146 13.25 -13.23 0.92
N VAL A 147 12.61 -14.37 1.21
CA VAL A 147 12.03 -14.64 2.54
C VAL A 147 13.10 -14.54 3.63
N ARG A 148 14.23 -15.22 3.46
CA ARG A 148 15.34 -15.18 4.43
C ARG A 148 15.91 -13.76 4.61
N ARG A 149 15.98 -12.98 3.52
CA ARG A 149 16.41 -11.58 3.62
C ARG A 149 15.41 -10.74 4.42
N ALA A 150 14.11 -10.94 4.21
CA ALA A 150 13.07 -10.25 4.96
C ALA A 150 13.13 -10.66 6.45
N GLU A 151 13.26 -11.95 6.76
CA GLU A 151 13.44 -12.45 8.12
C GLU A 151 14.66 -11.83 8.80
N ALA A 152 15.82 -11.87 8.13
CA ALA A 152 17.07 -11.30 8.64
C ALA A 152 16.99 -9.79 8.87
N ALA A 153 16.17 -9.08 8.09
CA ALA A 153 15.91 -7.65 8.25
C ALA A 153 14.84 -7.33 9.29
N GLY A 154 14.18 -8.34 9.91
CA GLY A 154 13.21 -8.14 10.99
C GLY A 154 11.77 -7.89 10.51
N TYR A 155 11.42 -8.27 9.29
CA TYR A 155 10.03 -8.24 8.82
C TYR A 155 9.17 -9.24 9.60
N GLY A 156 8.03 -8.78 10.12
CA GLY A 156 7.19 -9.57 11.03
C GLY A 156 6.28 -10.60 10.35
N ALA A 157 6.04 -10.47 9.04
CA ALA A 157 5.21 -11.40 8.27
C ALA A 157 5.56 -11.39 6.77
N ILE A 158 5.21 -12.49 6.09
CA ILE A 158 5.24 -12.61 4.63
C ILE A 158 3.80 -12.61 4.10
N VAL A 159 3.54 -11.78 3.11
CA VAL A 159 2.25 -11.70 2.40
C VAL A 159 2.46 -12.26 0.99
N LEU A 160 2.09 -13.52 0.77
CA LEU A 160 2.24 -14.16 -0.53
C LEU A 160 1.09 -13.76 -1.46
N THR A 161 1.42 -13.13 -2.60
CA THR A 161 0.45 -12.81 -3.66
C THR A 161 0.28 -14.02 -4.58
N VAL A 162 -0.95 -14.55 -4.65
CA VAL A 162 -1.27 -15.80 -5.36
C VAL A 162 -2.27 -15.62 -6.50
N ASP A 163 -2.80 -14.41 -6.68
CA ASP A 163 -3.87 -14.08 -7.64
C ASP A 163 -3.38 -13.43 -8.95
N ALA A 164 -2.06 -13.31 -9.14
CA ALA A 164 -1.46 -12.68 -10.31
C ALA A 164 -0.50 -13.64 -11.06
N PRO A 165 -0.97 -14.78 -11.58
CA PRO A 165 -0.12 -15.75 -12.31
C PRO A 165 0.39 -15.19 -13.64
N LEU A 166 -0.34 -14.26 -14.22
CA LEU A 166 -0.01 -13.56 -15.47
C LEU A 166 -0.22 -12.06 -15.31
N ALA A 167 0.61 -11.27 -16.01
CA ALA A 167 0.40 -9.83 -16.11
C ALA A 167 -0.87 -9.55 -16.94
N GLY A 168 -1.78 -8.75 -16.41
CA GLY A 168 -2.94 -8.27 -17.16
C GLY A 168 -2.54 -7.31 -18.28
N ILE A 169 -3.39 -7.23 -19.31
CA ILE A 169 -3.22 -6.23 -20.38
C ILE A 169 -3.48 -4.85 -19.77
N ARG A 170 -2.51 -3.94 -19.88
CA ARG A 170 -2.55 -2.61 -19.26
C ARG A 170 -2.66 -1.53 -20.34
N ASN A 171 -3.85 -1.40 -20.92
CA ASN A 171 -4.11 -0.52 -22.07
C ASN A 171 -3.74 0.95 -21.81
N ARG A 172 -4.05 1.46 -20.62
CA ARG A 172 -3.75 2.85 -20.25
C ARG A 172 -2.25 3.11 -20.18
N GLU A 173 -1.50 2.19 -19.58
CA GLU A 173 -0.04 2.27 -19.46
C GLU A 173 0.62 2.22 -20.84
N GLN A 174 0.21 1.28 -21.69
CA GLN A 174 0.74 1.16 -23.06
C GLN A 174 0.49 2.42 -23.88
N ARG A 175 -0.71 3.03 -23.80
CA ARG A 175 -1.02 4.29 -24.49
C ARG A 175 -0.19 5.45 -23.96
N ALA A 176 0.19 5.45 -22.69
CA ALA A 176 1.04 6.47 -22.08
C ALA A 176 2.53 6.23 -22.36
N GLY A 177 2.91 5.05 -22.87
CA GLY A 177 4.30 4.68 -23.11
C GLY A 177 5.08 4.33 -21.83
N PHE A 178 4.40 3.75 -20.85
CA PHE A 178 5.00 3.25 -19.60
C PHE A 178 5.67 1.89 -19.84
#